data_edd172cd39ae8d64aa1a46d771903d28
#
_entry.id   edd172cd39ae8d64aa1a46d771903d28
#
_cell.length_a   1.000
_cell.length_b   1.000
_cell.length_c   1.000
_cell.angle_alpha   90.00
_cell.angle_beta   90.00
_cell.angle_gamma   90.00
#
_symmetry.space_group_name_H-M   'P 1'
#
loop_
_entity.id
_entity.type
_entity.pdbx_description
1 polymer ?
#
loop_
_entity_poly.entity_id
_entity_poly.type
_entity_poly.pdbx_seq_one_letter_code
_entity_poly.pdbx_strand_id
1 'polypeptide(L)'
;MSSPAQPLVASLVQSVDWLAIAPPTIVAVVGLAVLVADLFVAEHRKALLGWTSVAGLAAATAMLLPLLDGDRSTFCLTGDATVCSYTADRFTLVIQFLVLGGALLAALLSVTALKDARKELPEGEYWFLLLSSAAGAALLPASRDLATLIVALEVASLPAFALVGLKYGDRKSSEAALKFFLSSVTATAVSLMGISFVYATTGTLYLTQVADRIQNVGGQFHTLAQTGVVLTLVGFAFKTAAVPFHFWVPDTYVGAPLPIAAYLSVIGKAVGFSGLILVTVVALPSYADVWGPALAALAALTMTVGNAGALRQQATRAYSAVRLLAWSSVGQAGYLLVPIAAAAYSGDAEKSIGSTVAYALMYGAVNLGAFAVAGLVGRTKVLNRVADYRGLYASSPLSALLLAFFLLCLAGLPPGIIGLFAKVTVFSAAVDAGLGWLAVVMAVNVVVALFYYLQWTALLFRAPEGEPEKYRVPGPVTAAIALTGVLGIALSGAPQLVLRFTDTGLF
;
A
#
# COMPACT_ATOMS: atom_id res chain seq x y z
N MET A 1 -40.55 -16.66 48.93
CA MET A 1 -40.03 -15.32 48.84
C MET A 1 -38.90 -15.37 47.80
N SER A 2 -39.24 -15.06 46.56
CA SER A 2 -38.28 -14.98 45.43
C SER A 2 -37.69 -13.59 45.44
N SER A 3 -36.40 -13.49 45.63
CA SER A 3 -35.61 -12.24 45.51
C SER A 3 -35.78 -11.67 44.10
N PRO A 4 -36.07 -10.37 43.90
CA PRO A 4 -36.12 -9.79 42.57
C PRO A 4 -34.69 -9.76 42.02
N ALA A 5 -34.47 -10.35 40.85
CA ALA A 5 -33.26 -10.20 40.07
C ALA A 5 -33.06 -8.69 39.78
N GLN A 6 -32.02 -8.10 40.30
CA GLN A 6 -31.61 -6.75 39.92
C GLN A 6 -31.31 -6.76 38.42
N PRO A 7 -31.88 -5.81 37.62
CA PRO A 7 -31.47 -5.67 36.23
C PRO A 7 -29.97 -5.31 36.23
N LEU A 8 -29.14 -6.13 35.60
CA LEU A 8 -27.78 -5.75 35.22
C LEU A 8 -27.92 -4.48 34.36
N VAL A 9 -27.61 -3.33 34.96
CA VAL A 9 -27.43 -2.11 34.20
C VAL A 9 -26.24 -2.39 33.29
N ALA A 10 -26.49 -2.73 32.04
CA ALA A 10 -25.46 -2.84 31.04
C ALA A 10 -24.68 -1.52 31.06
N SER A 11 -23.40 -1.60 31.36
CA SER A 11 -22.51 -0.43 31.34
C SER A 11 -22.62 0.22 29.95
N LEU A 12 -23.07 1.46 29.90
CA LEU A 12 -23.10 2.26 28.66
C LEU A 12 -21.67 2.60 28.15
N VAL A 13 -20.67 2.27 28.94
CA VAL A 13 -19.25 2.47 28.59
C VAL A 13 -18.74 1.22 27.88
N GLN A 14 -18.41 1.36 26.59
CA GLN A 14 -17.74 0.32 25.81
C GLN A 14 -16.38 0.00 26.46
N SER A 15 -16.09 -1.27 26.64
CA SER A 15 -14.74 -1.73 26.97
C SER A 15 -13.86 -1.65 25.73
N VAL A 16 -12.76 -0.87 25.81
CA VAL A 16 -11.80 -0.78 24.69
C VAL A 16 -10.72 -1.84 24.87
N ASP A 17 -10.52 -2.69 23.87
CA ASP A 17 -9.35 -3.57 23.80
C ASP A 17 -8.11 -2.77 23.34
N TRP A 18 -7.37 -2.24 24.29
CA TRP A 18 -6.18 -1.44 24.04
C TRP A 18 -5.07 -2.21 23.32
N LEU A 19 -5.01 -3.53 23.46
CA LEU A 19 -4.03 -4.34 22.74
C LEU A 19 -4.38 -4.43 21.25
N ALA A 20 -5.65 -4.61 20.92
CA ALA A 20 -6.11 -4.67 19.54
C ALA A 20 -5.78 -3.39 18.77
N ILE A 21 -6.01 -2.22 19.36
CA ILE A 21 -5.77 -0.93 18.71
C ILE A 21 -4.35 -0.37 18.91
N ALA A 22 -3.49 -1.08 19.66
CA ALA A 22 -2.14 -0.59 20.00
C ALA A 22 -1.29 -0.23 18.76
N PRO A 23 -1.22 -1.03 17.67
CA PRO A 23 -0.35 -0.71 16.54
C PRO A 23 -0.63 0.66 15.91
N PRO A 24 -1.83 1.01 15.45
CA PRO A 24 -2.11 2.34 14.89
C PRO A 24 -2.02 3.45 15.94
N THR A 25 -2.41 3.17 17.21
CA THR A 25 -2.40 4.16 18.28
C THR A 25 -0.96 4.57 18.67
N ILE A 26 -0.03 3.62 18.77
CA ILE A 26 1.39 3.93 19.05
C ILE A 26 1.93 4.87 17.98
N VAL A 27 1.67 4.60 16.71
CA VAL A 27 2.16 5.43 15.61
C VAL A 27 1.57 6.84 15.68
N ALA A 28 0.27 6.98 15.96
CA ALA A 28 -0.41 8.26 16.09
C ALA A 28 0.14 9.07 17.28
N VAL A 29 0.30 8.44 18.45
CA VAL A 29 0.83 9.09 19.66
C VAL A 29 2.28 9.52 19.47
N VAL A 30 3.12 8.67 18.88
CA VAL A 30 4.51 9.03 18.56
C VAL A 30 4.56 10.19 17.56
N GLY A 31 3.69 10.19 16.55
CA GLY A 31 3.59 11.29 15.59
C GLY A 31 3.28 12.64 16.27
N LEU A 32 2.27 12.65 17.15
CA LEU A 32 1.92 13.84 17.91
C LEU A 32 3.07 14.27 18.86
N ALA A 33 3.68 13.31 19.56
CA ALA A 33 4.79 13.58 20.46
C ALA A 33 6.00 14.18 19.72
N VAL A 34 6.32 13.67 18.52
CA VAL A 34 7.40 14.21 17.67
C VAL A 34 7.09 15.63 17.20
N LEU A 35 5.85 15.92 16.80
CA LEU A 35 5.45 17.28 16.41
C LEU A 35 5.60 18.27 17.57
N VAL A 36 5.15 17.89 18.77
CA VAL A 36 5.29 18.74 19.95
C VAL A 36 6.76 18.88 20.37
N ALA A 37 7.53 17.79 20.33
CA ALA A 37 8.96 17.80 20.69
C ALA A 37 9.77 18.70 19.73
N ASP A 38 9.39 18.82 18.46
CA ASP A 38 10.09 19.67 17.49
C ASP A 38 10.15 21.14 17.93
N LEU A 39 9.14 21.62 18.67
CA LEU A 39 9.10 22.99 19.21
C LEU A 39 10.18 23.26 20.27
N PHE A 40 10.67 22.23 20.94
CA PHE A 40 11.61 22.34 22.07
C PHE A 40 13.00 21.80 21.73
N VAL A 41 13.13 21.01 20.68
CA VAL A 41 14.41 20.40 20.28
C VAL A 41 15.24 21.36 19.46
N ALA A 42 16.48 21.62 19.92
CA ALA A 42 17.40 22.49 19.21
C ALA A 42 17.75 21.91 17.80
N GLU A 43 17.95 22.80 16.82
CA GLU A 43 18.24 22.46 15.41
C GLU A 43 19.30 21.37 15.22
N HIS A 44 20.40 21.42 16.02
CA HIS A 44 21.48 20.43 15.90
C HIS A 44 21.10 19.03 16.41
N ARG A 45 19.99 18.88 17.14
CA ARG A 45 19.47 17.62 17.71
C ARG A 45 18.22 17.11 17.00
N LYS A 46 17.71 17.77 15.97
CA LYS A 46 16.48 17.36 15.27
C LYS A 46 16.54 15.93 14.69
N ALA A 47 17.73 15.42 14.39
CA ALA A 47 17.91 14.01 14.03
C ALA A 47 17.34 13.01 15.07
N LEU A 48 17.15 13.41 16.35
CA LEU A 48 16.49 12.59 17.36
C LEU A 48 15.01 12.33 17.01
N LEU A 49 14.32 13.29 16.43
CA LEU A 49 12.92 13.16 16.00
C LEU A 49 12.77 12.01 15.00
N GLY A 50 13.70 11.92 14.05
CA GLY A 50 13.74 10.84 13.09
C GLY A 50 13.95 9.47 13.74
N TRP A 51 14.89 9.35 14.64
CA TRP A 51 15.13 8.07 15.33
C TRP A 51 14.00 7.70 16.29
N THR A 52 13.34 8.68 16.93
CA THR A 52 12.12 8.44 17.72
C THR A 52 11.00 7.90 16.84
N SER A 53 10.83 8.46 15.65
CA SER A 53 9.84 8.01 14.66
C SER A 53 10.12 6.57 14.17
N VAL A 54 11.38 6.26 13.88
CA VAL A 54 11.83 4.90 13.52
C VAL A 54 11.57 3.92 14.66
N ALA A 55 11.92 4.29 15.91
CA ALA A 55 11.67 3.45 17.09
C ALA A 55 10.17 3.23 17.34
N GLY A 56 9.35 4.27 17.15
CA GLY A 56 7.88 4.18 17.27
C GLY A 56 7.27 3.22 16.25
N LEU A 57 7.69 3.30 14.98
CA LEU A 57 7.25 2.37 13.94
C LEU A 57 7.72 0.93 14.20
N ALA A 58 8.96 0.76 14.68
CA ALA A 58 9.46 -0.56 15.07
C ALA A 58 8.66 -1.15 16.25
N ALA A 59 8.36 -0.33 17.27
CA ALA A 59 7.54 -0.74 18.41
C ALA A 59 6.11 -1.11 17.97
N ALA A 60 5.48 -0.31 17.10
CA ALA A 60 4.16 -0.60 16.56
C ALA A 60 4.14 -1.89 15.73
N THR A 61 5.19 -2.15 14.94
CA THR A 61 5.34 -3.40 14.20
C THR A 61 5.52 -4.60 15.14
N ALA A 62 6.31 -4.45 16.23
CA ALA A 62 6.50 -5.49 17.23
C ALA A 62 5.21 -5.81 18.00
N MET A 63 4.33 -4.81 18.19
CA MET A 63 3.03 -5.00 18.85
C MET A 63 2.03 -5.84 18.04
N LEU A 64 2.35 -6.20 16.78
CA LEU A 64 1.58 -7.19 16.03
C LEU A 64 1.81 -8.62 16.54
N LEU A 65 2.97 -8.91 17.15
CA LEU A 65 3.33 -10.26 17.58
C LEU A 65 2.35 -10.84 18.64
N PRO A 66 1.98 -10.12 19.72
CA PRO A 66 1.03 -10.64 20.70
C PRO A 66 -0.41 -10.74 20.16
N LEU A 67 -0.70 -10.17 18.96
CA LEU A 67 -2.01 -10.29 18.32
C LEU A 67 -2.12 -11.54 17.43
N LEU A 68 -1.04 -12.29 17.23
CA LEU A 68 -1.05 -13.51 16.43
C LEU A 68 -1.78 -14.69 17.10
N ASP A 69 -2.05 -14.61 18.41
CA ASP A 69 -2.62 -15.70 19.20
C ASP A 69 -4.15 -15.85 19.02
N GLY A 70 -4.81 -14.94 18.30
CA GLY A 70 -6.25 -15.01 18.03
C GLY A 70 -6.86 -13.64 17.65
N ASP A 71 -8.05 -13.71 17.09
CA ASP A 71 -8.77 -12.52 16.65
C ASP A 71 -9.28 -11.69 17.82
N ARG A 72 -9.15 -10.37 17.70
CA ARG A 72 -9.58 -9.42 18.73
C ARG A 72 -10.42 -8.32 18.09
N SER A 73 -11.54 -7.98 18.75
CA SER A 73 -12.44 -6.93 18.27
C SER A 73 -12.70 -5.91 19.36
N THR A 74 -12.93 -4.66 18.95
CA THR A 74 -13.27 -3.57 19.86
C THR A 74 -14.18 -2.55 19.18
N PHE A 75 -14.73 -1.62 19.95
CA PHE A 75 -15.77 -0.69 19.51
C PHE A 75 -17.01 -1.40 18.98
N CYS A 76 -17.48 -2.40 19.75
CA CYS A 76 -18.63 -3.20 19.40
C CYS A 76 -19.93 -2.52 19.85
N LEU A 77 -21.05 -2.87 19.19
CA LEU A 77 -22.37 -2.37 19.58
C LEU A 77 -22.76 -2.87 20.99
N THR A 78 -23.35 -2.00 21.80
CA THR A 78 -23.81 -2.36 23.16
C THR A 78 -24.90 -3.41 23.15
N GLY A 79 -25.69 -3.50 22.07
CA GLY A 79 -26.76 -4.49 21.89
C GLY A 79 -26.31 -5.78 21.20
N ASP A 80 -25.13 -5.77 20.55
CA ASP A 80 -24.61 -6.93 19.81
C ASP A 80 -23.07 -6.88 19.81
N ALA A 81 -22.48 -7.64 20.70
CA ALA A 81 -21.03 -7.71 20.86
C ALA A 81 -20.28 -8.38 19.68
N THR A 82 -21.00 -8.95 18.72
CA THR A 82 -20.41 -9.53 17.50
C THR A 82 -20.22 -8.50 16.40
N VAL A 83 -20.87 -7.35 16.48
CA VAL A 83 -20.81 -6.27 15.50
C VAL A 83 -19.91 -5.15 16.03
N CYS A 84 -18.68 -5.12 15.53
CA CYS A 84 -17.63 -4.21 15.99
C CYS A 84 -17.14 -3.34 14.83
N SER A 85 -16.61 -2.15 15.14
CA SER A 85 -16.02 -1.23 14.14
C SER A 85 -14.55 -1.55 13.84
N TYR A 86 -13.87 -2.26 14.75
CA TYR A 86 -12.45 -2.62 14.61
C TYR A 86 -12.24 -4.09 14.93
N THR A 87 -11.54 -4.81 14.04
CA THR A 87 -11.14 -6.21 14.24
C THR A 87 -9.69 -6.42 13.80
N ALA A 88 -8.90 -6.98 14.71
CA ALA A 88 -7.55 -7.45 14.46
C ALA A 88 -7.58 -8.96 14.18
N ASP A 89 -7.94 -9.35 12.97
CA ASP A 89 -7.88 -10.71 12.44
C ASP A 89 -6.61 -10.91 11.61
N ARG A 90 -6.42 -12.10 11.05
CA ARG A 90 -5.23 -12.42 10.24
C ARG A 90 -5.06 -11.50 9.04
N PHE A 91 -6.14 -11.15 8.34
CA PHE A 91 -6.10 -10.19 7.23
C PHE A 91 -5.54 -8.85 7.70
N THR A 92 -6.10 -8.32 8.76
CA THR A 92 -5.66 -7.06 9.37
C THR A 92 -4.17 -7.08 9.75
N LEU A 93 -3.75 -8.12 10.47
CA LEU A 93 -2.37 -8.21 10.97
C LEU A 93 -1.34 -8.28 9.84
N VAL A 94 -1.63 -9.03 8.77
CA VAL A 94 -0.71 -9.13 7.63
C VAL A 94 -0.61 -7.81 6.87
N ILE A 95 -1.74 -7.12 6.66
CA ILE A 95 -1.72 -5.80 6.01
C ILE A 95 -1.07 -4.75 6.91
N GLN A 96 -1.33 -4.77 8.22
CA GLN A 96 -0.64 -3.89 9.17
C GLN A 96 0.87 -4.14 9.19
N PHE A 97 1.31 -5.39 9.10
CA PHE A 97 2.73 -5.73 8.97
C PHE A 97 3.35 -5.12 7.69
N LEU A 98 2.65 -5.25 6.55
CA LEU A 98 3.08 -4.63 5.29
C LEU A 98 3.16 -3.10 5.40
N VAL A 99 2.15 -2.47 6.00
CA VAL A 99 2.04 -1.01 6.15
C VAL A 99 3.10 -0.48 7.10
N LEU A 100 3.17 -1.03 8.32
CA LEU A 100 4.08 -0.54 9.37
C LEU A 100 5.54 -0.88 9.04
N GLY A 101 5.81 -2.09 8.54
CA GLY A 101 7.14 -2.48 8.07
C GLY A 101 7.60 -1.65 6.87
N GLY A 102 6.70 -1.38 5.92
CA GLY A 102 6.98 -0.49 4.78
C GLY A 102 7.20 0.96 5.21
N ALA A 103 6.41 1.47 6.16
CA ALA A 103 6.59 2.80 6.74
C ALA A 103 7.93 2.91 7.50
N LEU A 104 8.34 1.87 8.22
CA LEU A 104 9.64 1.78 8.88
C LEU A 104 10.80 1.88 7.87
N LEU A 105 10.72 1.17 6.76
CA LEU A 105 11.72 1.25 5.69
C LEU A 105 11.77 2.65 5.05
N ALA A 106 10.61 3.26 4.78
CA ALA A 106 10.51 4.62 4.29
C ALA A 106 11.08 5.64 5.30
N ALA A 107 10.84 5.44 6.60
CA ALA A 107 11.40 6.25 7.67
C ALA A 107 12.93 6.16 7.73
N LEU A 108 13.51 4.97 7.60
CA LEU A 108 14.97 4.79 7.51
C LEU A 108 15.58 5.57 6.33
N LEU A 109 14.93 5.53 5.16
CA LEU A 109 15.36 6.32 4.00
C LEU A 109 15.22 7.82 4.28
N SER A 110 14.17 8.23 4.99
CA SER A 110 13.87 9.63 5.32
C SER A 110 14.91 10.26 6.25
N VAL A 111 15.47 9.51 7.21
CA VAL A 111 16.55 10.00 8.11
C VAL A 111 17.72 10.57 7.31
N THR A 112 18.08 9.91 6.21
CA THR A 112 19.16 10.40 5.34
C THR A 112 18.72 11.53 4.45
N ALA A 113 17.53 11.42 3.84
CA ALA A 113 16.99 12.42 2.91
C ALA A 113 16.79 13.79 3.60
N LEU A 114 16.27 13.80 4.83
CA LEU A 114 16.10 15.02 5.62
C LEU A 114 17.42 15.66 6.00
N LYS A 115 18.42 14.85 6.38
CA LYS A 115 19.77 15.35 6.65
C LYS A 115 20.38 16.03 5.43
N ASP A 116 20.17 15.49 4.24
CA ASP A 116 20.68 16.07 2.99
C ASP A 116 19.90 17.34 2.60
N ALA A 117 18.62 17.43 2.91
CA ALA A 117 17.68 18.48 2.50
C ALA A 117 17.28 19.46 3.64
N ARG A 118 18.10 19.63 4.68
CA ARG A 118 17.80 20.40 5.91
C ARG A 118 17.16 21.78 5.72
N LYS A 119 17.43 22.46 4.62
CA LYS A 119 16.88 23.80 4.33
C LYS A 119 15.59 23.77 3.51
N GLU A 120 15.25 22.61 2.95
CA GLU A 120 14.13 22.44 2.02
C GLU A 120 12.95 21.71 2.62
N LEU A 121 13.18 20.91 3.67
CA LEU A 121 12.17 20.08 4.32
C LEU A 121 12.11 20.35 5.82
N PRO A 122 10.94 20.73 6.38
CA PRO A 122 10.75 20.88 7.82
C PRO A 122 10.69 19.50 8.48
N GLU A 123 11.55 19.26 9.48
CA GLU A 123 11.74 17.91 10.05
C GLU A 123 10.54 17.46 10.91
N GLY A 124 10.03 18.32 11.80
CA GLY A 124 8.93 17.97 12.71
C GLY A 124 7.64 17.63 11.98
N GLU A 125 7.24 18.51 11.05
CA GLU A 125 6.04 18.34 10.23
C GLU A 125 6.16 17.10 9.33
N TYR A 126 7.37 16.86 8.77
CA TYR A 126 7.61 15.68 7.94
C TYR A 126 7.34 14.38 8.70
N TRP A 127 7.91 14.25 9.91
CA TRP A 127 7.74 13.05 10.72
C TRP A 127 6.31 12.88 11.20
N PHE A 128 5.67 13.96 11.65
CA PHE A 128 4.27 13.95 12.06
C PHE A 128 3.37 13.47 10.91
N LEU A 129 3.53 14.04 9.72
CA LEU A 129 2.71 13.70 8.57
C LEU A 129 2.94 12.25 8.12
N LEU A 130 4.18 11.75 8.13
CA LEU A 130 4.49 10.36 7.79
C LEU A 130 3.84 9.39 8.77
N LEU A 131 3.98 9.65 10.07
CA LEU A 131 3.41 8.80 11.12
C LEU A 131 1.88 8.87 11.13
N SER A 132 1.28 10.04 10.94
CA SER A 132 -0.18 10.19 10.83
C SER A 132 -0.74 9.41 9.65
N SER A 133 -0.09 9.50 8.47
CA SER A 133 -0.47 8.71 7.31
C SER A 133 -0.33 7.21 7.56
N ALA A 134 0.75 6.77 8.22
CA ALA A 134 0.97 5.36 8.56
C ALA A 134 -0.05 4.83 9.58
N ALA A 135 -0.45 5.65 10.57
CA ALA A 135 -1.49 5.30 11.52
C ALA A 135 -2.84 5.05 10.84
N GLY A 136 -3.26 5.97 9.94
CA GLY A 136 -4.48 5.79 9.14
C GLY A 136 -4.41 4.56 8.22
N ALA A 137 -3.25 4.33 7.59
CA ALA A 137 -3.03 3.16 6.75
C ALA A 137 -3.07 1.84 7.53
N ALA A 138 -2.62 1.83 8.80
CA ALA A 138 -2.73 0.67 9.68
C ALA A 138 -4.15 0.47 10.25
N LEU A 139 -4.91 1.56 10.41
CA LEU A 139 -6.30 1.49 10.87
C LEU A 139 -7.24 0.87 9.82
N LEU A 140 -7.02 1.17 8.53
CA LEU A 140 -7.96 0.85 7.46
C LEU A 140 -8.25 -0.67 7.33
N PRO A 141 -7.27 -1.59 7.30
CA PRO A 141 -7.55 -3.03 7.16
C PRO A 141 -8.31 -3.61 8.35
N ALA A 142 -8.28 -2.95 9.51
CA ALA A 142 -9.00 -3.34 10.72
C ALA A 142 -10.44 -2.81 10.77
N SER A 143 -10.81 -1.90 9.88
CA SER A 143 -12.14 -1.28 9.85
C SER A 143 -13.21 -2.31 9.48
N ARG A 144 -14.31 -2.33 10.23
CA ARG A 144 -15.45 -3.24 9.96
C ARG A 144 -16.77 -2.48 9.77
N ASP A 145 -16.69 -1.17 9.60
CA ASP A 145 -17.78 -0.32 9.13
C ASP A 145 -17.29 0.69 8.08
N LEU A 146 -18.22 1.14 7.24
CA LEU A 146 -17.94 2.04 6.12
C LEU A 146 -17.50 3.45 6.58
N ALA A 147 -17.93 3.91 7.74
CA ALA A 147 -17.53 5.22 8.25
C ALA A 147 -16.08 5.20 8.73
N THR A 148 -15.72 4.23 9.59
CA THR A 148 -14.34 4.04 10.05
C THR A 148 -13.39 3.80 8.87
N LEU A 149 -13.83 3.05 7.86
CA LEU A 149 -13.06 2.74 6.66
C LEU A 149 -12.73 4.00 5.84
N ILE A 150 -13.69 4.91 5.64
CA ILE A 150 -13.43 6.19 4.95
C ILE A 150 -12.61 7.14 5.81
N VAL A 151 -12.85 7.21 7.11
CA VAL A 151 -12.03 8.03 8.02
C VAL A 151 -10.58 7.55 7.99
N ALA A 152 -10.33 6.24 8.05
CA ALA A 152 -8.99 5.66 7.95
C ALA A 152 -8.34 5.97 6.59
N LEU A 153 -9.11 5.91 5.49
CA LEU A 153 -8.66 6.29 4.15
C LEU A 153 -8.18 7.74 4.09
N GLU A 154 -8.94 8.67 4.69
CA GLU A 154 -8.59 10.08 4.70
C GLU A 154 -7.44 10.40 5.65
N VAL A 155 -7.38 9.76 6.82
CA VAL A 155 -6.24 9.91 7.75
C VAL A 155 -4.94 9.39 7.11
N ALA A 156 -5.01 8.35 6.28
CA ALA A 156 -3.85 7.89 5.49
C ALA A 156 -3.50 8.86 4.35
N SER A 157 -4.47 9.59 3.80
CA SER A 157 -4.34 10.36 2.55
C SER A 157 -3.97 11.81 2.76
N LEU A 158 -4.66 12.53 3.66
CA LEU A 158 -4.47 13.97 3.86
C LEU A 158 -3.03 14.32 4.25
N PRO A 159 -2.39 13.63 5.22
CA PRO A 159 -0.99 13.87 5.52
C PRO A 159 -0.06 13.54 4.35
N ALA A 160 -0.40 12.53 3.54
CA ALA A 160 0.41 12.15 2.38
C ALA A 160 0.39 13.23 1.29
N PHE A 161 -0.71 13.96 1.09
CA PHE A 161 -0.75 15.09 0.15
C PHE A 161 0.20 16.21 0.59
N ALA A 162 0.19 16.53 1.89
CA ALA A 162 1.10 17.52 2.47
C ALA A 162 2.56 17.07 2.33
N LEU A 163 2.88 15.80 2.61
CA LEU A 163 4.22 15.23 2.44
C LEU A 163 4.75 15.35 1.00
N VAL A 164 3.89 15.15 0.00
CA VAL A 164 4.27 15.31 -1.41
C VAL A 164 4.63 16.76 -1.71
N GLY A 165 3.90 17.73 -1.14
CA GLY A 165 4.09 19.15 -1.36
C GLY A 165 5.07 19.85 -0.41
N LEU A 166 5.73 19.12 0.49
CA LEU A 166 6.45 19.68 1.62
C LEU A 166 7.78 20.36 1.24
N LYS A 167 8.32 20.08 0.04
CA LYS A 167 9.59 20.64 -0.38
C LYS A 167 9.46 22.12 -0.75
N TYR A 168 10.07 22.99 0.06
CA TYR A 168 10.00 24.43 -0.13
C TYR A 168 10.61 24.88 -1.47
N GLY A 169 9.90 25.75 -2.17
CA GLY A 169 10.36 26.38 -3.41
C GLY A 169 10.40 25.43 -4.64
N ASP A 170 9.98 24.17 -4.50
CA ASP A 170 9.92 23.24 -5.62
C ASP A 170 8.53 23.25 -6.29
N ARG A 171 8.46 23.88 -7.48
CA ARG A 171 7.21 23.94 -8.26
C ARG A 171 6.66 22.55 -8.60
N LYS A 172 7.53 21.55 -8.84
CA LYS A 172 7.09 20.18 -9.19
C LYS A 172 6.43 19.50 -7.99
N SER A 173 6.97 19.71 -6.80
CA SER A 173 6.41 19.22 -5.55
C SER A 173 5.01 19.80 -5.31
N SER A 174 4.85 21.13 -5.45
CA SER A 174 3.56 21.80 -5.29
C SER A 174 2.53 21.37 -6.33
N GLU A 175 2.93 21.24 -7.61
CA GLU A 175 2.06 20.77 -8.69
C GLU A 175 1.61 19.31 -8.46
N ALA A 176 2.54 18.46 -8.05
CA ALA A 176 2.26 17.05 -7.74
C ALA A 176 1.28 16.89 -6.57
N ALA A 177 1.50 17.66 -5.49
CA ALA A 177 0.61 17.67 -4.34
C ALA A 177 -0.81 18.13 -4.70
N LEU A 178 -0.93 19.20 -5.48
CA LEU A 178 -2.22 19.72 -5.92
C LEU A 178 -2.98 18.72 -6.80
N LYS A 179 -2.29 18.09 -7.79
CA LYS A 179 -2.88 17.04 -8.62
C LYS A 179 -3.36 15.85 -7.79
N PHE A 180 -2.52 15.40 -6.85
CA PHE A 180 -2.85 14.28 -5.99
C PHE A 180 -4.03 14.59 -5.07
N PHE A 181 -4.02 15.76 -4.43
CA PHE A 181 -5.10 16.24 -3.54
C PHE A 181 -6.43 16.34 -4.29
N LEU A 182 -6.51 17.15 -5.35
CA LEU A 182 -7.76 17.40 -6.06
C LEU A 182 -8.38 16.11 -6.62
N SER A 183 -7.56 15.24 -7.19
CA SER A 183 -8.05 13.97 -7.74
C SER A 183 -8.49 12.99 -6.64
N SER A 184 -7.79 12.96 -5.51
CA SER A 184 -8.18 12.12 -4.38
C SER A 184 -9.49 12.56 -3.74
N VAL A 185 -9.62 13.85 -3.43
CA VAL A 185 -10.85 14.38 -2.81
C VAL A 185 -12.06 14.17 -3.72
N THR A 186 -11.90 14.32 -5.04
CA THR A 186 -12.97 14.02 -5.99
C THR A 186 -13.37 12.54 -5.95
N ALA A 187 -12.38 11.64 -5.92
CA ALA A 187 -12.64 10.20 -5.85
C ALA A 187 -13.32 9.81 -4.53
N THR A 188 -12.88 10.38 -3.41
CA THR A 188 -13.50 10.16 -2.09
C THR A 188 -14.93 10.71 -2.04
N ALA A 189 -15.19 11.88 -2.61
CA ALA A 189 -16.55 12.43 -2.66
C ALA A 189 -17.51 11.52 -3.44
N VAL A 190 -17.05 10.93 -4.54
CA VAL A 190 -17.82 9.92 -5.30
C VAL A 190 -18.06 8.66 -4.46
N SER A 191 -17.05 8.17 -3.75
CA SER A 191 -17.22 7.03 -2.84
C SER A 191 -18.17 7.30 -1.69
N LEU A 192 -18.11 8.49 -1.08
CA LEU A 192 -19.04 8.89 -0.03
C LEU A 192 -20.49 8.94 -0.53
N MET A 193 -20.71 9.40 -1.76
CA MET A 193 -22.04 9.34 -2.39
C MET A 193 -22.48 7.87 -2.55
N GLY A 194 -21.59 6.98 -3.00
CA GLY A 194 -21.86 5.55 -3.08
C GLY A 194 -22.22 4.93 -1.73
N ILE A 195 -21.44 5.20 -0.69
CA ILE A 195 -21.71 4.77 0.69
C ILE A 195 -23.05 5.29 1.19
N SER A 196 -23.40 6.52 0.86
CA SER A 196 -24.71 7.09 1.23
C SER A 196 -25.87 6.33 0.59
N PHE A 197 -25.71 5.86 -0.67
CA PHE A 197 -26.72 5.02 -1.33
C PHE A 197 -26.79 3.61 -0.72
N VAL A 198 -25.65 3.02 -0.39
CA VAL A 198 -25.61 1.74 0.35
C VAL A 198 -26.32 1.89 1.71
N TYR A 199 -26.02 2.96 2.45
CA TYR A 199 -26.68 3.23 3.72
C TYR A 199 -28.19 3.48 3.56
N ALA A 200 -28.61 4.24 2.54
CA ALA A 200 -30.03 4.51 2.28
C ALA A 200 -30.82 3.22 1.98
N THR A 201 -30.18 2.21 1.39
CA THR A 201 -30.82 0.93 1.05
C THR A 201 -30.74 -0.12 2.15
N THR A 202 -29.73 -0.05 3.04
CA THR A 202 -29.48 -1.06 4.08
C THR A 202 -29.80 -0.57 5.49
N GLY A 203 -29.76 0.74 5.75
CA GLY A 203 -29.94 1.35 7.06
C GLY A 203 -28.81 1.05 8.05
N THR A 204 -27.63 0.64 7.57
CA THR A 204 -26.46 0.31 8.41
C THR A 204 -25.15 0.61 7.69
N LEU A 205 -24.08 0.85 8.47
CA LEU A 205 -22.73 1.05 7.96
C LEU A 205 -21.80 -0.14 8.28
N TYR A 206 -22.18 -1.04 9.18
CA TYR A 206 -21.38 -2.21 9.55
C TYR A 206 -21.33 -3.21 8.40
N LEU A 207 -20.13 -3.64 8.01
CA LEU A 207 -19.92 -4.43 6.79
C LEU A 207 -20.72 -5.73 6.75
N THR A 208 -20.74 -6.47 7.86
CA THR A 208 -21.51 -7.72 7.98
C THR A 208 -23.01 -7.47 7.88
N GLN A 209 -23.52 -6.44 8.56
CA GLN A 209 -24.94 -6.09 8.47
C GLN A 209 -25.32 -5.53 7.09
N VAL A 210 -24.41 -4.83 6.41
CA VAL A 210 -24.61 -4.42 5.00
C VAL A 210 -24.78 -5.66 4.13
N ALA A 211 -23.88 -6.64 4.28
CA ALA A 211 -23.95 -7.88 3.51
C ALA A 211 -25.30 -8.62 3.69
N ASP A 212 -25.78 -8.71 4.94
CA ASP A 212 -27.05 -9.38 5.26
C ASP A 212 -28.28 -8.65 4.71
N ARG A 213 -28.26 -7.33 4.73
CA ARG A 213 -29.44 -6.54 4.36
C ARG A 213 -29.51 -6.24 2.88
N ILE A 214 -28.37 -6.00 2.22
CA ILE A 214 -28.32 -5.57 0.82
C ILE A 214 -28.82 -6.65 -0.14
N GLN A 215 -28.66 -7.92 0.20
CA GLN A 215 -29.15 -9.06 -0.61
C GLN A 215 -30.68 -9.08 -0.73
N ASN A 216 -31.39 -8.47 0.23
CA ASN A 216 -32.85 -8.41 0.27
C ASN A 216 -33.41 -7.11 -0.33
N VAL A 217 -32.57 -6.22 -0.85
CA VAL A 217 -32.99 -4.96 -1.47
C VAL A 217 -33.59 -5.25 -2.84
N GLY A 218 -34.90 -5.03 -2.94
CA GLY A 218 -35.66 -5.28 -4.19
C GLY A 218 -36.39 -4.04 -4.72
N GLY A 219 -37.10 -4.22 -5.82
CA GLY A 219 -37.95 -3.21 -6.42
C GLY A 219 -37.19 -1.95 -6.86
N GLN A 220 -37.73 -0.79 -6.53
CA GLN A 220 -37.18 0.50 -6.92
C GLN A 220 -35.81 0.84 -6.31
N PHE A 221 -35.42 0.18 -5.21
CA PHE A 221 -34.15 0.43 -4.53
C PHE A 221 -33.00 -0.41 -5.09
N HIS A 222 -33.26 -1.43 -5.93
CA HIS A 222 -32.24 -2.29 -6.48
C HIS A 222 -31.20 -1.50 -7.33
N THR A 223 -31.66 -0.64 -8.24
CA THR A 223 -30.75 0.20 -9.04
C THR A 223 -29.97 1.18 -8.18
N LEU A 224 -30.57 1.70 -7.10
CA LEU A 224 -29.87 2.59 -6.16
C LEU A 224 -28.75 1.83 -5.45
N ALA A 225 -28.99 0.60 -4.99
CA ALA A 225 -27.98 -0.26 -4.37
C ALA A 225 -26.83 -0.57 -5.34
N GLN A 226 -27.14 -1.00 -6.59
CA GLN A 226 -26.12 -1.24 -7.62
C GLN A 226 -25.26 -0.01 -7.89
N THR A 227 -25.88 1.16 -8.02
CA THR A 227 -25.17 2.42 -8.21
C THR A 227 -24.29 2.73 -6.99
N GLY A 228 -24.81 2.50 -5.79
CA GLY A 228 -24.06 2.64 -4.53
C GLY A 228 -22.81 1.75 -4.49
N VAL A 229 -22.94 0.49 -4.90
CA VAL A 229 -21.82 -0.46 -5.02
C VAL A 229 -20.73 0.11 -5.93
N VAL A 230 -21.06 0.47 -7.16
CA VAL A 230 -20.07 0.95 -8.14
C VAL A 230 -19.38 2.23 -7.67
N LEU A 231 -20.15 3.21 -7.17
CA LEU A 231 -19.59 4.48 -6.71
C LEU A 231 -18.69 4.32 -5.48
N THR A 232 -19.04 3.40 -4.56
CA THR A 232 -18.21 3.12 -3.37
C THR A 232 -16.82 2.63 -3.75
N LEU A 233 -16.66 1.87 -4.82
CA LEU A 233 -15.38 1.34 -5.27
C LEU A 233 -14.43 2.41 -5.84
N VAL A 234 -14.94 3.57 -6.30
CA VAL A 234 -14.14 4.57 -7.02
C VAL A 234 -12.96 5.09 -6.19
N GLY A 235 -13.18 5.44 -4.90
CA GLY A 235 -12.10 5.96 -4.03
C GLY A 235 -11.01 4.93 -3.75
N PHE A 236 -11.39 3.67 -3.56
CA PHE A 236 -10.41 2.59 -3.34
C PHE A 236 -9.67 2.22 -4.63
N ALA A 237 -10.35 2.25 -5.79
CA ALA A 237 -9.74 2.08 -7.10
C ALA A 237 -8.74 3.21 -7.40
N PHE A 238 -9.09 4.46 -7.07
CA PHE A 238 -8.17 5.60 -7.13
C PHE A 238 -6.93 5.36 -6.25
N LYS A 239 -7.13 4.92 -5.00
CA LYS A 239 -6.04 4.70 -4.04
C LYS A 239 -5.13 3.54 -4.45
N THR A 240 -5.68 2.50 -5.08
CA THR A 240 -4.92 1.39 -5.68
C THR A 240 -4.14 1.84 -6.92
N ALA A 241 -4.48 2.98 -7.49
CA ALA A 241 -3.98 3.49 -8.77
C ALA A 241 -4.48 2.68 -9.99
N ALA A 242 -5.72 2.19 -9.91
CA ALA A 242 -6.38 1.52 -11.03
C ALA A 242 -6.67 2.50 -12.18
N VAL A 243 -6.52 2.06 -13.42
CA VAL A 243 -6.91 2.84 -14.61
C VAL A 243 -8.43 2.88 -14.70
N PRO A 244 -9.07 4.06 -14.90
CA PRO A 244 -8.50 5.34 -15.32
C PRO A 244 -7.98 6.26 -14.19
N PHE A 245 -8.10 5.89 -12.94
CA PHE A 245 -7.81 6.75 -11.79
C PHE A 245 -6.31 6.88 -11.43
N HIS A 246 -5.40 6.40 -12.27
CA HIS A 246 -3.95 6.28 -12.04
C HIS A 246 -3.12 7.53 -12.33
N PHE A 247 -3.68 8.54 -13.00
CA PHE A 247 -2.94 9.66 -13.62
C PHE A 247 -2.11 10.51 -12.63
N TRP A 248 -2.44 10.46 -11.35
CA TRP A 248 -1.70 11.15 -10.31
C TRP A 248 -0.32 10.52 -10.01
N VAL A 249 -0.15 9.19 -10.22
CA VAL A 249 1.01 8.42 -9.75
C VAL A 249 2.34 8.89 -10.35
N PRO A 250 2.51 9.03 -11.68
CA PRO A 250 3.80 9.36 -12.27
C PRO A 250 4.32 10.75 -11.88
N ASP A 251 3.42 11.72 -11.75
CA ASP A 251 3.78 13.09 -11.38
C ASP A 251 4.01 13.21 -9.87
N THR A 252 3.19 12.55 -9.06
CA THR A 252 3.33 12.52 -7.60
C THR A 252 4.66 11.89 -7.17
N TYR A 253 5.08 10.76 -7.77
CA TYR A 253 6.33 10.13 -7.38
C TYR A 253 7.56 10.94 -7.78
N VAL A 254 7.49 11.70 -8.86
CA VAL A 254 8.58 12.61 -9.28
C VAL A 254 8.63 13.89 -8.44
N GLY A 255 7.47 14.42 -8.03
CA GLY A 255 7.39 15.64 -7.23
C GLY A 255 7.63 15.42 -5.73
N ALA A 256 7.33 14.24 -5.21
CA ALA A 256 7.52 13.90 -3.81
C ALA A 256 8.99 13.74 -3.43
N PRO A 257 9.36 13.98 -2.16
CA PRO A 257 10.61 13.44 -1.62
C PRO A 257 10.68 11.93 -1.88
N LEU A 258 11.83 11.42 -2.32
CA LEU A 258 11.92 10.04 -2.80
C LEU A 258 11.50 8.97 -1.76
N PRO A 259 11.80 9.10 -0.44
CA PRO A 259 11.26 8.19 0.56
C PRO A 259 9.73 8.18 0.61
N ILE A 260 9.09 9.32 0.32
CA ILE A 260 7.62 9.42 0.28
C ILE A 260 7.08 8.78 -1.00
N ALA A 261 7.78 8.91 -2.14
CA ALA A 261 7.42 8.15 -3.34
C ALA A 261 7.50 6.64 -3.10
N ALA A 262 8.54 6.16 -2.39
CA ALA A 262 8.66 4.76 -1.98
C ALA A 262 7.51 4.34 -1.06
N TYR A 263 7.18 5.14 -0.04
CA TYR A 263 6.06 4.93 0.87
C TYR A 263 4.74 4.79 0.10
N LEU A 264 4.41 5.78 -0.74
CA LEU A 264 3.16 5.79 -1.51
C LEU A 264 3.05 4.62 -2.49
N SER A 265 4.18 4.15 -3.02
CA SER A 265 4.19 3.05 -3.99
C SER A 265 3.73 1.71 -3.42
N VAL A 266 3.86 1.51 -2.10
CA VAL A 266 3.47 0.29 -1.40
C VAL A 266 2.30 0.54 -0.46
N ILE A 267 2.44 1.46 0.49
CA ILE A 267 1.44 1.67 1.54
C ILE A 267 0.16 2.29 0.95
N GLY A 268 0.27 3.23 0.01
CA GLY A 268 -0.89 3.78 -0.68
C GLY A 268 -1.73 2.69 -1.39
N LYS A 269 -1.07 1.68 -1.98
CA LYS A 269 -1.77 0.54 -2.60
C LYS A 269 -2.34 -0.42 -1.57
N ALA A 270 -1.61 -0.67 -0.47
CA ALA A 270 -2.09 -1.51 0.62
C ALA A 270 -3.42 -0.97 1.18
N VAL A 271 -3.53 0.34 1.37
CA VAL A 271 -4.77 1.04 1.74
C VAL A 271 -5.86 0.81 0.68
N GLY A 272 -5.54 0.97 -0.61
CA GLY A 272 -6.49 0.83 -1.70
C GLY A 272 -7.05 -0.58 -1.84
N PHE A 273 -6.19 -1.60 -1.98
CA PHE A 273 -6.65 -2.97 -2.19
C PHE A 273 -7.28 -3.58 -0.93
N SER A 274 -6.82 -3.24 0.28
CA SER A 274 -7.46 -3.73 1.49
C SER A 274 -8.87 -3.17 1.67
N GLY A 275 -9.07 -1.89 1.35
CA GLY A 275 -10.41 -1.31 1.32
C GLY A 275 -11.31 -1.94 0.25
N LEU A 276 -10.78 -2.21 -0.96
CA LEU A 276 -11.52 -2.93 -2.01
C LEU A 276 -11.97 -4.30 -1.51
N ILE A 277 -11.08 -5.08 -0.89
CA ILE A 277 -11.39 -6.40 -0.35
C ILE A 277 -12.51 -6.32 0.70
N LEU A 278 -12.38 -5.43 1.68
CA LEU A 278 -13.39 -5.27 2.73
C LEU A 278 -14.76 -4.87 2.16
N VAL A 279 -14.78 -3.97 1.18
CA VAL A 279 -16.03 -3.52 0.56
C VAL A 279 -16.62 -4.61 -0.34
N THR A 280 -15.83 -5.29 -1.17
CA THR A 280 -16.35 -6.26 -2.14
C THR A 280 -16.67 -7.60 -1.49
N VAL A 281 -15.70 -8.20 -0.81
CA VAL A 281 -15.83 -9.59 -0.31
C VAL A 281 -16.60 -9.65 1.01
N VAL A 282 -16.41 -8.66 1.89
CA VAL A 282 -17.07 -8.68 3.23
C VAL A 282 -18.42 -7.96 3.19
N ALA A 283 -18.50 -6.73 2.63
CA ALA A 283 -19.73 -5.95 2.69
C ALA A 283 -20.70 -6.23 1.53
N LEU A 284 -20.22 -6.56 0.34
CA LEU A 284 -21.04 -6.64 -0.88
C LEU A 284 -20.90 -7.97 -1.64
N PRO A 285 -20.85 -9.14 -0.97
CA PRO A 285 -20.66 -10.42 -1.65
C PRO A 285 -21.81 -10.75 -2.62
N SER A 286 -23.05 -10.34 -2.31
CA SER A 286 -24.23 -10.56 -3.14
C SER A 286 -24.27 -9.73 -4.45
N TYR A 287 -23.37 -8.78 -4.62
CA TYR A 287 -23.21 -7.97 -5.84
C TYR A 287 -21.93 -8.33 -6.61
N ALA A 288 -21.46 -9.57 -6.47
CA ALA A 288 -20.28 -10.09 -7.17
C ALA A 288 -20.42 -10.00 -8.71
N ASP A 289 -21.64 -10.13 -9.22
CA ASP A 289 -22.00 -9.96 -10.63
C ASP A 289 -21.80 -8.51 -11.14
N VAL A 290 -21.78 -7.52 -10.24
CA VAL A 290 -21.54 -6.10 -10.55
C VAL A 290 -20.06 -5.76 -10.40
N TRP A 291 -19.46 -6.02 -9.23
CA TRP A 291 -18.08 -5.59 -8.98
C TRP A 291 -17.02 -6.51 -9.61
N GLY A 292 -17.32 -7.80 -9.81
CA GLY A 292 -16.38 -8.76 -10.40
C GLY A 292 -15.95 -8.37 -11.82
N PRO A 293 -16.89 -8.21 -12.79
CA PRO A 293 -16.55 -7.78 -14.13
C PRO A 293 -15.89 -6.40 -14.18
N ALA A 294 -16.34 -5.47 -13.33
CA ALA A 294 -15.74 -4.14 -13.24
C ALA A 294 -14.27 -4.20 -12.82
N LEU A 295 -13.95 -4.94 -11.76
CA LEU A 295 -12.57 -5.11 -11.28
C LEU A 295 -11.71 -5.90 -12.27
N ALA A 296 -12.26 -6.90 -12.97
CA ALA A 296 -11.54 -7.63 -14.02
C ALA A 296 -11.14 -6.71 -15.18
N ALA A 297 -12.06 -5.84 -15.63
CA ALA A 297 -11.78 -4.84 -16.66
C ALA A 297 -10.74 -3.82 -16.18
N LEU A 298 -10.89 -3.30 -14.94
CA LEU A 298 -9.92 -2.38 -14.35
C LEU A 298 -8.55 -3.03 -14.21
N ALA A 299 -8.45 -4.30 -13.81
CA ALA A 299 -7.19 -5.05 -13.71
C ALA A 299 -6.49 -5.14 -15.07
N ALA A 300 -7.22 -5.54 -16.12
CA ALA A 300 -6.69 -5.64 -17.49
C ALA A 300 -6.18 -4.30 -18.02
N LEU A 301 -6.96 -3.24 -17.85
CA LEU A 301 -6.59 -1.88 -18.27
C LEU A 301 -5.38 -1.37 -17.49
N THR A 302 -5.35 -1.62 -16.19
CA THR A 302 -4.29 -1.13 -15.28
C THR A 302 -2.95 -1.79 -15.59
N MET A 303 -2.92 -3.11 -15.82
CA MET A 303 -1.72 -3.80 -16.27
C MET A 303 -1.23 -3.25 -17.60
N THR A 304 -2.13 -3.09 -18.59
CA THR A 304 -1.78 -2.70 -19.93
C THR A 304 -1.29 -1.26 -20.02
N VAL A 305 -2.00 -0.32 -19.42
CA VAL A 305 -1.62 1.10 -19.41
C VAL A 305 -0.35 1.33 -18.60
N GLY A 306 -0.22 0.67 -17.44
CA GLY A 306 0.98 0.76 -16.60
C GLY A 306 2.23 0.30 -17.34
N ASN A 307 2.17 -0.88 -17.97
CA ASN A 307 3.30 -1.41 -18.74
C ASN A 307 3.59 -0.60 -20.01
N ALA A 308 2.57 -0.14 -20.73
CA ALA A 308 2.74 0.74 -21.89
C ALA A 308 3.38 2.08 -21.49
N GLY A 309 2.99 2.64 -20.34
CA GLY A 309 3.60 3.84 -19.77
C GLY A 309 5.06 3.64 -19.39
N ALA A 310 5.41 2.49 -18.78
CA ALA A 310 6.79 2.14 -18.43
C ALA A 310 7.68 1.97 -19.68
N LEU A 311 7.19 1.31 -20.73
CA LEU A 311 7.91 1.14 -22.00
C LEU A 311 8.24 2.47 -22.69
N ARG A 312 7.39 3.48 -22.55
CA ARG A 312 7.58 4.81 -23.14
C ARG A 312 8.60 5.68 -22.42
N GLN A 313 9.16 5.21 -21.29
CA GLN A 313 10.15 5.99 -20.56
C GLN A 313 11.51 5.96 -21.26
N GLN A 314 11.99 7.13 -21.64
CA GLN A 314 13.31 7.27 -22.24
C GLN A 314 14.39 7.31 -21.16
N ALA A 315 15.43 6.47 -21.28
CA ALA A 315 16.46 6.33 -20.27
C ALA A 315 17.23 7.63 -19.95
N THR A 316 17.30 8.57 -20.89
CA THR A 316 18.00 9.85 -20.74
C THR A 316 17.14 10.98 -20.20
N ARG A 317 15.82 10.79 -20.12
CA ARG A 317 14.89 11.80 -19.61
C ARG A 317 15.09 12.02 -18.12
N ALA A 318 15.03 13.27 -17.66
CA ALA A 318 15.09 13.59 -16.24
C ALA A 318 14.04 12.85 -15.43
N TYR A 319 14.45 12.29 -14.30
CA TYR A 319 13.64 11.47 -13.38
C TYR A 319 13.06 10.20 -14.02
N SER A 320 13.64 9.70 -15.11
CA SER A 320 13.11 8.53 -15.81
C SER A 320 13.16 7.26 -14.96
N ALA A 321 14.09 7.11 -14.04
CA ALA A 321 14.12 5.98 -13.12
C ALA A 321 12.89 5.98 -12.18
N VAL A 322 12.60 7.11 -11.56
CA VAL A 322 11.43 7.26 -10.67
C VAL A 322 10.11 7.13 -11.47
N ARG A 323 10.05 7.72 -12.68
CA ARG A 323 8.86 7.58 -13.56
C ARG A 323 8.66 6.15 -14.03
N LEU A 324 9.73 5.42 -14.33
CA LEU A 324 9.63 4.01 -14.71
C LEU A 324 9.09 3.18 -13.54
N LEU A 325 9.62 3.37 -12.32
CA LEU A 325 9.09 2.72 -11.12
C LEU A 325 7.62 3.13 -10.85
N ALA A 326 7.24 4.37 -11.12
CA ALA A 326 5.86 4.83 -10.97
C ALA A 326 4.91 4.11 -11.94
N TRP A 327 5.23 4.04 -13.22
CA TRP A 327 4.44 3.31 -14.21
C TRP A 327 4.43 1.80 -13.98
N SER A 328 5.59 1.24 -13.61
CA SER A 328 5.70 -0.13 -13.15
C SER A 328 4.74 -0.39 -11.97
N SER A 329 4.72 0.51 -11.00
CA SER A 329 3.83 0.46 -9.84
C SER A 329 2.34 0.48 -10.22
N VAL A 330 1.95 1.20 -11.29
CA VAL A 330 0.58 1.13 -11.85
C VAL A 330 0.33 -0.27 -12.43
N GLY A 331 1.25 -0.81 -13.24
CA GLY A 331 1.12 -2.16 -13.78
C GLY A 331 0.99 -3.22 -12.68
N GLN A 332 1.78 -3.11 -11.61
CA GLN A 332 1.72 -4.02 -10.46
C GLN A 332 0.38 -3.93 -9.70
N ALA A 333 -0.24 -2.74 -9.65
CA ALA A 333 -1.59 -2.60 -9.11
C ALA A 333 -2.63 -3.42 -9.90
N GLY A 334 -2.46 -3.52 -11.22
CA GLY A 334 -3.30 -4.38 -12.04
C GLY A 334 -3.22 -5.85 -11.64
N TYR A 335 -2.01 -6.38 -11.34
CA TYR A 335 -1.87 -7.74 -10.84
C TYR A 335 -2.50 -7.94 -9.45
N LEU A 336 -2.45 -6.94 -8.56
CA LEU A 336 -3.14 -6.99 -7.26
C LEU A 336 -4.66 -7.06 -7.41
N LEU A 337 -5.24 -6.45 -8.45
CA LEU A 337 -6.68 -6.45 -8.69
C LEU A 337 -7.18 -7.78 -9.28
N VAL A 338 -6.34 -8.58 -9.95
CA VAL A 338 -6.76 -9.83 -10.60
C VAL A 338 -7.39 -10.81 -9.62
N PRO A 339 -6.77 -11.17 -8.48
CA PRO A 339 -7.38 -12.12 -7.56
C PRO A 339 -8.60 -11.54 -6.83
N ILE A 340 -8.67 -10.22 -6.63
CA ILE A 340 -9.86 -9.57 -6.06
C ILE A 340 -11.04 -9.74 -7.04
N ALA A 341 -10.82 -9.53 -8.35
CA ALA A 341 -11.83 -9.79 -9.36
C ALA A 341 -12.20 -11.27 -9.43
N ALA A 342 -11.21 -12.18 -9.30
CA ALA A 342 -11.41 -13.62 -9.30
C ALA A 342 -12.29 -14.10 -8.13
N ALA A 343 -12.21 -13.42 -6.97
CA ALA A 343 -13.03 -13.73 -5.80
C ALA A 343 -14.56 -13.66 -6.09
N ALA A 344 -14.97 -12.87 -7.10
CA ALA A 344 -16.37 -12.80 -7.53
C ALA A 344 -16.90 -14.08 -8.19
N TYR A 345 -16.01 -14.90 -8.73
CA TYR A 345 -16.35 -16.08 -9.53
C TYR A 345 -15.86 -17.38 -8.88
N SER A 346 -15.03 -17.26 -7.85
CA SER A 346 -14.43 -18.38 -7.12
C SER A 346 -15.42 -18.94 -6.09
N GLY A 347 -15.48 -20.27 -5.97
CA GLY A 347 -16.16 -20.93 -4.84
C GLY A 347 -15.44 -20.72 -3.49
N ASP A 348 -14.20 -20.20 -3.52
CA ASP A 348 -13.37 -19.88 -2.37
C ASP A 348 -12.75 -18.48 -2.57
N ALA A 349 -13.47 -17.46 -2.12
CA ALA A 349 -13.04 -16.08 -2.20
C ALA A 349 -11.79 -15.81 -1.35
N GLU A 350 -11.65 -16.48 -0.19
CA GLU A 350 -10.51 -16.28 0.71
C GLU A 350 -9.20 -16.71 0.07
N LYS A 351 -9.19 -17.85 -0.64
CA LYS A 351 -8.03 -18.32 -1.41
C LYS A 351 -7.59 -17.28 -2.45
N SER A 352 -8.55 -16.68 -3.15
CA SER A 352 -8.28 -15.63 -4.12
C SER A 352 -7.68 -14.38 -3.44
N ILE A 353 -8.24 -13.96 -2.31
CA ILE A 353 -7.72 -12.82 -1.53
C ILE A 353 -6.32 -13.12 -0.99
N GLY A 354 -6.07 -14.36 -0.53
CA GLY A 354 -4.74 -14.82 -0.12
C GLY A 354 -3.67 -14.61 -1.21
N SER A 355 -4.04 -14.82 -2.48
CA SER A 355 -3.16 -14.53 -3.62
C SER A 355 -2.84 -13.03 -3.76
N THR A 356 -3.80 -12.13 -3.49
CA THR A 356 -3.54 -10.68 -3.44
C THR A 356 -2.57 -10.33 -2.31
N VAL A 357 -2.77 -10.88 -1.11
CA VAL A 357 -1.92 -10.65 0.06
C VAL A 357 -0.50 -11.14 -0.20
N ALA A 358 -0.34 -12.36 -0.72
CA ALA A 358 0.95 -12.93 -1.07
C ALA A 358 1.70 -12.06 -2.10
N TYR A 359 0.99 -11.61 -3.13
CA TYR A 359 1.56 -10.71 -4.13
C TYR A 359 1.96 -9.36 -3.55
N ALA A 360 1.14 -8.79 -2.66
CA ALA A 360 1.39 -7.50 -2.02
C ALA A 360 2.63 -7.51 -1.12
N LEU A 361 2.84 -8.60 -0.36
CA LEU A 361 4.02 -8.77 0.49
C LEU A 361 5.30 -8.84 -0.34
N MET A 362 5.31 -9.64 -1.41
CA MET A 362 6.43 -9.70 -2.35
C MET A 362 6.70 -8.34 -2.98
N TYR A 363 5.66 -7.74 -3.57
CA TYR A 363 5.77 -6.44 -4.22
C TYR A 363 6.29 -5.36 -3.28
N GLY A 364 5.77 -5.31 -2.04
CA GLY A 364 6.18 -4.34 -1.04
C GLY A 364 7.66 -4.41 -0.72
N ALA A 365 8.18 -5.60 -0.44
CA ALA A 365 9.59 -5.80 -0.11
C ALA A 365 10.52 -5.37 -1.27
N VAL A 366 10.28 -5.89 -2.47
CA VAL A 366 11.20 -5.66 -3.61
C VAL A 366 11.08 -4.26 -4.19
N ASN A 367 9.89 -3.66 -4.18
CA ASN A 367 9.69 -2.31 -4.70
C ASN A 367 10.30 -1.25 -3.78
N LEU A 368 10.17 -1.39 -2.45
CA LEU A 368 10.87 -0.52 -1.50
C LEU A 368 12.38 -0.64 -1.63
N GLY A 369 12.90 -1.84 -1.87
CA GLY A 369 14.31 -2.06 -2.15
C GLY A 369 14.79 -1.36 -3.43
N ALA A 370 14.02 -1.42 -4.51
CA ALA A 370 14.32 -0.71 -5.74
C ALA A 370 14.34 0.82 -5.54
N PHE A 371 13.36 1.37 -4.81
CA PHE A 371 13.33 2.78 -4.43
C PHE A 371 14.49 3.18 -3.50
N ALA A 372 14.92 2.28 -2.59
CA ALA A 372 16.07 2.55 -1.71
C ALA A 372 17.36 2.73 -2.51
N VAL A 373 17.60 1.86 -3.51
CA VAL A 373 18.74 2.02 -4.40
C VAL A 373 18.58 3.25 -5.31
N ALA A 374 17.35 3.54 -5.78
CA ALA A 374 17.08 4.77 -6.53
C ALA A 374 17.38 6.02 -5.70
N GLY A 375 17.09 5.98 -4.38
CA GLY A 375 17.45 7.03 -3.44
C GLY A 375 18.96 7.21 -3.28
N LEU A 376 19.70 6.11 -3.22
CA LEU A 376 21.16 6.15 -3.15
C LEU A 376 21.76 6.83 -4.39
N VAL A 377 21.35 6.42 -5.59
CA VAL A 377 21.84 7.00 -6.86
C VAL A 377 21.42 8.47 -6.99
N GLY A 378 20.19 8.82 -6.61
CA GLY A 378 19.64 10.16 -6.66
C GLY A 378 20.38 11.19 -5.78
N ARG A 379 21.16 10.75 -4.77
CA ARG A 379 21.99 11.65 -3.94
C ARG A 379 23.16 12.26 -4.70
N THR A 380 23.70 11.55 -5.68
CA THR A 380 24.82 12.03 -6.53
C THR A 380 24.30 12.44 -7.91
N LYS A 381 23.37 11.72 -8.46
CA LYS A 381 22.76 11.96 -9.77
C LYS A 381 21.36 12.57 -9.58
N VAL A 382 21.31 13.89 -9.35
CA VAL A 382 20.09 14.63 -9.00
C VAL A 382 18.93 14.41 -10.00
N LEU A 383 19.22 14.24 -11.29
CA LEU A 383 18.20 13.99 -12.31
C LEU A 383 17.68 12.55 -12.32
N ASN A 384 18.30 11.65 -11.60
CA ASN A 384 17.90 10.26 -11.39
C ASN A 384 17.34 9.60 -12.66
N ARG A 385 18.16 9.57 -13.71
CA ARG A 385 17.83 8.98 -15.01
C ARG A 385 18.15 7.49 -14.99
N VAL A 386 17.44 6.70 -15.77
CA VAL A 386 17.81 5.29 -15.96
C VAL A 386 19.25 5.18 -16.50
N ALA A 387 19.66 6.08 -17.38
CA ALA A 387 21.04 6.14 -17.91
C ALA A 387 22.11 6.34 -16.82
N ASP A 388 21.77 7.03 -15.72
CA ASP A 388 22.71 7.31 -14.62
C ASP A 388 23.12 6.04 -13.84
N TYR A 389 22.40 4.91 -14.04
CA TYR A 389 22.71 3.61 -13.44
C TYR A 389 23.72 2.77 -14.24
N ARG A 390 24.18 3.27 -15.41
CA ARG A 390 25.17 2.58 -16.23
C ARG A 390 26.46 2.37 -15.45
N GLY A 391 26.90 1.13 -15.38
CA GLY A 391 28.13 0.77 -14.67
C GLY A 391 28.05 0.85 -13.14
N LEU A 392 26.83 0.88 -12.56
CA LEU A 392 26.66 0.90 -11.11
C LEU A 392 27.38 -0.28 -10.42
N TYR A 393 27.52 -1.41 -11.10
CA TYR A 393 28.28 -2.56 -10.59
C TYR A 393 29.75 -2.22 -10.33
N ALA A 394 30.40 -1.43 -11.16
CA ALA A 394 31.78 -1.00 -10.95
C ALA A 394 31.96 -0.03 -9.77
N SER A 395 30.91 0.76 -9.48
CA SER A 395 30.93 1.79 -8.43
C SER A 395 30.45 1.28 -7.07
N SER A 396 29.42 0.46 -7.05
CA SER A 396 28.78 -0.12 -5.87
C SER A 396 28.20 -1.50 -6.19
N PRO A 397 29.03 -2.58 -6.18
CA PRO A 397 28.63 -3.91 -6.62
C PRO A 397 27.40 -4.46 -5.90
N LEU A 398 27.35 -4.32 -4.57
CA LEU A 398 26.23 -4.84 -3.76
C LEU A 398 24.92 -4.14 -4.10
N SER A 399 24.92 -2.81 -4.22
CA SER A 399 23.73 -2.04 -4.58
C SER A 399 23.25 -2.40 -6.00
N ALA A 400 24.16 -2.61 -6.94
CA ALA A 400 23.81 -3.02 -8.29
C ALA A 400 23.21 -4.44 -8.34
N LEU A 401 23.79 -5.40 -7.61
CA LEU A 401 23.27 -6.77 -7.51
C LEU A 401 21.89 -6.80 -6.86
N LEU A 402 21.68 -6.04 -5.77
CA LEU A 402 20.39 -5.97 -5.12
C LEU A 402 19.34 -5.28 -6.00
N LEU A 403 19.69 -4.19 -6.71
CA LEU A 403 18.75 -3.58 -7.66
C LEU A 403 18.39 -4.54 -8.79
N ALA A 404 19.39 -5.26 -9.36
CA ALA A 404 19.14 -6.28 -10.36
C ALA A 404 18.20 -7.36 -9.83
N PHE A 405 18.44 -7.85 -8.61
CA PHE A 405 17.57 -8.81 -7.93
C PHE A 405 16.14 -8.28 -7.79
N PHE A 406 15.95 -7.04 -7.31
CA PHE A 406 14.61 -6.44 -7.16
C PHE A 406 13.91 -6.29 -8.50
N LEU A 407 14.59 -5.83 -9.54
CA LEU A 407 14.02 -5.69 -10.88
C LEU A 407 13.62 -7.05 -11.48
N LEU A 408 14.44 -8.09 -11.27
CA LEU A 408 14.13 -9.45 -11.71
C LEU A 408 12.96 -10.06 -10.91
N CYS A 409 12.86 -9.80 -9.60
CA CYS A 409 11.67 -10.17 -8.81
C CYS A 409 10.40 -9.52 -9.38
N LEU A 410 10.44 -8.21 -9.66
CA LEU A 410 9.30 -7.49 -10.25
C LEU A 410 8.94 -8.03 -11.65
N ALA A 411 9.94 -8.44 -12.42
CA ALA A 411 9.76 -9.13 -13.69
C ALA A 411 9.13 -10.53 -13.55
N GLY A 412 9.41 -11.22 -12.43
CA GLY A 412 9.04 -12.62 -12.21
C GLY A 412 10.05 -13.60 -12.80
N LEU A 413 11.33 -13.24 -12.75
CA LEU A 413 12.44 -14.05 -13.27
C LEU A 413 13.40 -14.49 -12.15
N PRO A 414 14.03 -15.67 -12.28
CA PRO A 414 15.16 -16.03 -11.43
C PRO A 414 16.29 -14.97 -11.49
N PRO A 415 17.01 -14.74 -10.37
CA PRO A 415 16.97 -15.44 -9.09
C PRO A 415 15.84 -15.01 -8.17
N GLY A 416 14.95 -14.12 -8.58
CA GLY A 416 13.81 -13.62 -7.81
C GLY A 416 12.64 -14.61 -7.77
N ILE A 417 12.84 -15.79 -7.19
CA ILE A 417 11.87 -16.89 -7.17
C ILE A 417 10.53 -16.45 -6.54
N ILE A 418 10.57 -15.66 -5.48
CA ILE A 418 9.33 -15.17 -4.85
C ILE A 418 8.47 -14.36 -5.82
N GLY A 419 9.07 -13.55 -6.70
CA GLY A 419 8.34 -12.79 -7.72
C GLY A 419 7.65 -13.69 -8.75
N LEU A 420 8.28 -14.80 -9.12
CA LEU A 420 7.70 -15.79 -10.01
C LEU A 420 6.50 -16.47 -9.33
N PHE A 421 6.69 -17.02 -8.12
CA PHE A 421 5.62 -17.71 -7.40
C PHE A 421 4.42 -16.79 -7.10
N ALA A 422 4.65 -15.55 -6.67
CA ALA A 422 3.58 -14.61 -6.45
C ALA A 422 2.78 -14.32 -7.72
N LYS A 423 3.40 -14.26 -8.90
CA LYS A 423 2.69 -14.16 -10.17
C LYS A 423 1.91 -15.44 -10.50
N VAL A 424 2.49 -16.61 -10.25
CA VAL A 424 1.83 -17.89 -10.48
C VAL A 424 0.55 -18.01 -9.67
N THR A 425 0.54 -17.58 -8.39
CA THR A 425 -0.70 -17.61 -7.58
C THR A 425 -1.79 -16.69 -8.15
N VAL A 426 -1.41 -15.51 -8.66
CA VAL A 426 -2.37 -14.60 -9.33
C VAL A 426 -2.89 -15.21 -10.64
N PHE A 427 -2.05 -15.90 -11.41
CA PHE A 427 -2.48 -16.65 -12.58
C PHE A 427 -3.46 -17.77 -12.24
N SER A 428 -3.12 -18.57 -11.21
CA SER A 428 -3.98 -19.66 -10.75
C SER A 428 -5.34 -19.12 -10.33
N ALA A 429 -5.39 -18.04 -9.54
CA ALA A 429 -6.64 -17.41 -9.14
C ALA A 429 -7.52 -17.00 -10.33
N ALA A 430 -6.92 -16.44 -11.39
CA ALA A 430 -7.66 -16.05 -12.60
C ALA A 430 -8.18 -17.27 -13.37
N VAL A 431 -7.38 -18.34 -13.49
CA VAL A 431 -7.77 -19.56 -14.21
C VAL A 431 -8.82 -20.34 -13.43
N ASP A 432 -8.64 -20.51 -12.12
CA ASP A 432 -9.57 -21.23 -11.24
C ASP A 432 -10.96 -20.56 -11.21
N ALA A 433 -10.99 -19.22 -11.35
CA ALA A 433 -12.21 -18.44 -11.45
C ALA A 433 -12.83 -18.39 -12.86
N GLY A 434 -12.29 -19.12 -13.84
CA GLY A 434 -12.78 -19.13 -15.21
C GLY A 434 -12.46 -17.84 -16.02
N LEU A 435 -11.60 -16.96 -15.49
CA LEU A 435 -11.18 -15.70 -16.14
C LEU A 435 -9.98 -15.91 -17.08
N GLY A 436 -10.01 -16.95 -17.92
CA GLY A 436 -8.92 -17.30 -18.84
C GLY A 436 -8.48 -16.15 -19.76
N TRP A 437 -9.41 -15.31 -20.22
CA TRP A 437 -9.09 -14.11 -20.99
C TRP A 437 -8.20 -13.12 -20.21
N LEU A 438 -8.45 -12.94 -18.91
CA LEU A 438 -7.67 -12.07 -18.04
C LEU A 438 -6.27 -12.65 -17.80
N ALA A 439 -6.16 -13.99 -17.66
CA ALA A 439 -4.87 -14.67 -17.60
C ALA A 439 -4.04 -14.45 -18.87
N VAL A 440 -4.66 -14.47 -20.08
CA VAL A 440 -3.97 -14.14 -21.33
C VAL A 440 -3.47 -12.69 -21.34
N VAL A 441 -4.33 -11.73 -20.95
CA VAL A 441 -3.91 -10.31 -20.84
C VAL A 441 -2.75 -10.18 -19.85
N MET A 442 -2.82 -10.87 -18.72
CA MET A 442 -1.74 -10.91 -17.72
C MET A 442 -0.44 -11.46 -18.31
N ALA A 443 -0.48 -12.59 -19.05
CA ALA A 443 0.70 -13.18 -19.68
C ALA A 443 1.38 -12.22 -20.67
N VAL A 444 0.60 -11.57 -21.53
CA VAL A 444 1.12 -10.56 -22.47
C VAL A 444 1.78 -9.40 -21.71
N ASN A 445 1.15 -8.92 -20.63
CA ASN A 445 1.70 -7.83 -19.82
C ASN A 445 2.98 -8.23 -19.06
N VAL A 446 3.11 -9.49 -18.63
CA VAL A 446 4.37 -10.01 -18.05
C VAL A 446 5.49 -9.94 -19.08
N VAL A 447 5.25 -10.39 -20.32
CA VAL A 447 6.25 -10.32 -21.41
C VAL A 447 6.65 -8.88 -21.72
N VAL A 448 5.69 -7.98 -21.78
CA VAL A 448 5.96 -6.53 -21.97
C VAL A 448 6.83 -5.97 -20.84
N ALA A 449 6.54 -6.35 -19.61
CA ALA A 449 7.27 -5.88 -18.43
C ALA A 449 8.73 -6.37 -18.43
N LEU A 450 9.01 -7.58 -18.94
CA LEU A 450 10.37 -8.12 -19.06
C LEU A 450 11.29 -7.15 -19.80
N PHE A 451 10.81 -6.50 -20.86
CA PHE A 451 11.64 -5.65 -21.71
C PHE A 451 12.30 -4.51 -20.92
N TYR A 452 11.52 -3.71 -20.20
CA TYR A 452 12.08 -2.55 -19.51
C TYR A 452 12.86 -2.93 -18.24
N TYR A 453 12.47 -4.00 -17.53
CA TYR A 453 13.25 -4.48 -16.38
C TYR A 453 14.59 -5.08 -16.78
N LEU A 454 14.64 -5.90 -17.83
CA LEU A 454 15.87 -6.48 -18.32
C LEU A 454 16.80 -5.42 -18.92
N GLN A 455 16.24 -4.44 -19.63
CA GLN A 455 17.00 -3.32 -20.18
C GLN A 455 17.69 -2.51 -19.05
N TRP A 456 16.96 -2.20 -17.97
CA TRP A 456 17.55 -1.51 -16.83
C TRP A 456 18.56 -2.39 -16.11
N THR A 457 18.25 -3.65 -15.87
CA THR A 457 19.18 -4.61 -15.26
C THR A 457 20.48 -4.74 -16.06
N ALA A 458 20.41 -4.90 -17.38
CA ALA A 458 21.59 -4.99 -18.23
C ALA A 458 22.46 -3.72 -18.18
N LEU A 459 21.84 -2.56 -18.02
CA LEU A 459 22.56 -1.28 -17.93
C LEU A 459 23.47 -1.20 -16.70
N LEU A 460 23.10 -1.84 -15.58
CA LEU A 460 23.88 -1.86 -14.34
C LEU A 460 25.27 -2.45 -14.53
N PHE A 461 25.41 -3.42 -15.46
CA PHE A 461 26.63 -4.18 -15.71
C PHE A 461 27.43 -3.69 -16.92
N ARG A 462 26.92 -2.69 -17.67
CA ARG A 462 27.68 -2.09 -18.79
C ARG A 462 28.88 -1.29 -18.27
N ALA A 463 29.90 -1.12 -19.10
CA ALA A 463 31.04 -0.28 -18.77
C ALA A 463 30.58 1.15 -18.43
N PRO A 464 31.08 1.76 -17.36
CA PRO A 464 30.76 3.16 -17.01
C PRO A 464 31.25 4.11 -18.09
N GLU A 465 30.57 5.27 -18.21
CA GLU A 465 31.03 6.39 -19.04
C GLU A 465 31.92 7.30 -18.17
N GLY A 466 33.22 7.09 -18.23
CA GLY A 466 34.21 7.80 -17.40
C GLY A 466 34.67 6.99 -16.18
N GLU A 467 35.35 7.69 -15.25
CA GLU A 467 35.81 7.05 -14.01
C GLU A 467 34.62 6.67 -13.11
N PRO A 468 34.64 5.44 -12.50
CA PRO A 468 33.57 5.01 -11.61
C PRO A 468 33.53 5.88 -10.36
N GLU A 469 32.40 6.53 -10.15
CA GLU A 469 32.13 7.35 -8.96
C GLU A 469 31.83 6.44 -7.76
N LYS A 470 32.61 6.57 -6.69
CA LYS A 470 32.39 5.76 -5.46
C LYS A 470 31.20 6.32 -4.66
N TYR A 471 30.15 5.53 -4.54
CA TYR A 471 29.01 5.87 -3.71
C TYR A 471 29.33 5.66 -2.23
N ARG A 472 29.20 6.71 -1.42
CA ARG A 472 29.20 6.60 0.03
C ARG A 472 27.77 6.28 0.49
N VAL A 473 27.54 5.05 0.92
CA VAL A 473 26.22 4.59 1.37
C VAL A 473 26.04 4.92 2.85
N PRO A 474 25.08 5.79 3.25
CA PRO A 474 24.81 6.07 4.65
C PRO A 474 24.21 4.86 5.37
N GLY A 475 24.48 4.74 6.70
CA GLY A 475 23.99 3.63 7.51
C GLY A 475 22.48 3.36 7.38
N PRO A 476 21.58 4.35 7.51
CA PRO A 476 20.14 4.12 7.38
C PRO A 476 19.72 3.61 5.99
N VAL A 477 20.34 4.11 4.92
CA VAL A 477 20.09 3.63 3.55
C VAL A 477 20.62 2.21 3.38
N THR A 478 21.80 1.90 3.93
CA THR A 478 22.36 0.54 3.96
C THR A 478 21.40 -0.41 4.68
N ALA A 479 20.86 0.00 5.84
CA ALA A 479 19.91 -0.80 6.59
C ALA A 479 18.63 -1.07 5.78
N ALA A 480 18.06 -0.07 5.12
CA ALA A 480 16.87 -0.25 4.30
C ALA A 480 17.12 -1.20 3.09
N ILE A 481 18.24 -1.03 2.37
CA ILE A 481 18.62 -1.90 1.27
C ILE A 481 18.90 -3.33 1.75
N ALA A 482 19.60 -3.48 2.89
CA ALA A 482 19.92 -4.79 3.46
C ALA A 482 18.66 -5.51 3.94
N LEU A 483 17.76 -4.83 4.68
CA LEU A 483 16.51 -5.42 5.17
C LEU A 483 15.63 -5.90 4.02
N THR A 484 15.44 -5.07 2.99
CA THR A 484 14.65 -5.45 1.79
C THR A 484 15.32 -6.57 0.99
N GLY A 485 16.65 -6.55 0.88
CA GLY A 485 17.44 -7.59 0.24
C GLY A 485 17.36 -8.93 0.98
N VAL A 486 17.58 -8.92 2.30
CA VAL A 486 17.44 -10.11 3.16
C VAL A 486 16.02 -10.67 3.09
N LEU A 487 15.01 -9.82 3.21
CA LEU A 487 13.62 -10.23 3.13
C LEU A 487 13.30 -10.85 1.74
N GLY A 488 13.70 -10.21 0.66
CA GLY A 488 13.48 -10.73 -0.70
C GLY A 488 14.19 -12.07 -0.95
N ILE A 489 15.43 -12.22 -0.47
CA ILE A 489 16.21 -13.47 -0.59
C ILE A 489 15.60 -14.56 0.30
N ALA A 490 15.26 -14.24 1.56
CA ALA A 490 14.64 -15.19 2.48
C ALA A 490 13.31 -15.71 1.95
N LEU A 491 12.45 -14.82 1.44
CA LEU A 491 11.18 -15.19 0.82
C LEU A 491 11.36 -15.95 -0.50
N SER A 492 12.46 -15.74 -1.23
CA SER A 492 12.79 -16.55 -2.41
C SER A 492 13.28 -17.95 -2.03
N GLY A 493 13.97 -18.11 -0.90
CA GLY A 493 14.39 -19.41 -0.37
C GLY A 493 13.27 -20.20 0.32
N ALA A 494 12.29 -19.48 0.87
CA ALA A 494 11.15 -20.07 1.57
C ALA A 494 9.81 -19.40 1.13
N PRO A 495 9.41 -19.58 -0.15
CA PRO A 495 8.22 -18.91 -0.68
C PRO A 495 6.92 -19.33 0.03
N GLN A 496 6.89 -20.51 0.62
CA GLN A 496 5.75 -21.00 1.42
C GLN A 496 5.40 -20.09 2.60
N LEU A 497 6.33 -19.28 3.11
CA LEU A 497 6.04 -18.30 4.16
C LEU A 497 5.01 -17.26 3.74
N VAL A 498 4.97 -16.92 2.46
CA VAL A 498 4.02 -16.00 1.87
C VAL A 498 2.87 -16.75 1.19
N LEU A 499 3.17 -17.85 0.52
CA LEU A 499 2.16 -18.63 -0.22
C LEU A 499 1.14 -19.30 0.72
N ARG A 500 1.49 -19.56 1.98
CA ARG A 500 0.52 -20.10 2.97
C ARG A 500 -0.76 -19.25 3.11
N PHE A 501 -0.72 -17.97 2.78
CA PHE A 501 -1.90 -17.11 2.81
C PHE A 501 -2.94 -17.47 1.74
N THR A 502 -2.57 -18.27 0.73
CA THR A 502 -3.53 -18.84 -0.24
C THR A 502 -4.30 -20.03 0.31
N ASP A 503 -3.86 -20.65 1.41
CA ASP A 503 -4.40 -21.88 1.96
C ASP A 503 -4.97 -21.71 3.38
N THR A 504 -4.83 -20.52 3.97
CA THR A 504 -5.31 -20.24 5.35
C THR A 504 -6.41 -19.19 5.33
N GLY A 505 -7.48 -19.40 6.13
CA GLY A 505 -8.52 -18.40 6.34
C GLY A 505 -7.93 -17.07 6.80
N LEU A 506 -8.39 -15.96 6.20
CA LEU A 506 -7.94 -14.61 6.48
C LEU A 506 -8.94 -13.83 7.35
N PHE A 507 -10.23 -14.17 7.25
CA PHE A 507 -11.34 -13.56 7.98
C PHE A 507 -11.96 -14.50 8.98
#